data_c2fb4961c9a47f1b08ce7d4dd9558e2f
#
_entry.id   c2fb4961c9a47f1b08ce7d4dd9558e2f
#
_cell.length_a   1.000
_cell.length_b   1.000
_cell.length_c   1.000
_cell.angle_alpha   90.00
_cell.angle_beta   90.00
_cell.angle_gamma   90.00
#
_symmetry.space_group_name_H-M   'P 1'
#
loop_
_entity.id
_entity.type
_entity.pdbx_description
1 polymer ?
#
loop_
_entity_poly.entity_id
_entity_poly.type
_entity_poly.pdbx_seq_one_letter_code
_entity_poly.pdbx_strand_id
1 'polypeptide(L)'
;MRDVEGRVLNVRKRGTSTLMLPGGKPEPGESPARTAAREFEEELGIELDEARLRFLGEFRAPAANEAGFEVVANVFEHPYVGGVEARAEIEQLEWVDPTTVRPDMAPLNTEHVFPALLG
;
A
#
# COMPACT_ATOMS: atom_id res chain seq x y z
N MET A 1 -1.61 -1.10 -6.39
CA MET A 1 -2.68 -1.43 -7.38
C MET A 1 -3.44 -0.17 -7.76
N ARG A 2 -3.66 0.03 -9.04
CA ARG A 2 -4.48 1.14 -9.55
C ARG A 2 -5.70 0.57 -10.29
N ASP A 3 -6.84 1.25 -10.17
CA ASP A 3 -8.03 0.86 -10.91
C ASP A 3 -8.00 1.39 -12.37
N VAL A 4 -9.08 1.17 -13.12
CA VAL A 4 -9.15 1.58 -14.54
C VAL A 4 -9.11 3.09 -14.72
N GLU A 5 -9.37 3.86 -13.68
CA GLU A 5 -9.29 5.32 -13.68
C GLU A 5 -7.97 5.85 -13.14
N GLY A 6 -7.04 4.95 -12.83
CA GLY A 6 -5.73 5.33 -12.29
C GLY A 6 -5.71 5.64 -10.80
N ARG A 7 -6.81 5.40 -10.09
CA ARG A 7 -6.88 5.60 -8.64
C ARG A 7 -6.12 4.48 -7.93
N VAL A 8 -5.46 4.84 -6.84
CA VAL A 8 -4.59 3.94 -6.08
C VAL A 8 -5.33 3.35 -4.89
N LEU A 9 -5.22 2.04 -4.70
CA LEU A 9 -5.82 1.37 -3.56
C LEU A 9 -5.09 1.72 -2.28
N ASN A 10 -5.83 2.25 -1.32
CA ASN A 10 -5.35 2.59 0.01
C ASN A 10 -6.20 1.92 1.08
N VAL A 11 -5.61 1.69 2.23
CA VAL A 11 -6.29 1.08 3.38
C VAL A 11 -6.07 1.92 4.63
N ARG A 12 -7.02 1.82 5.57
CA ARG A 12 -6.88 2.39 6.90
C ARG A 12 -7.08 1.28 7.92
N LYS A 13 -6.11 1.14 8.80
CA LYS A 13 -6.17 0.15 9.89
C LYS A 13 -7.08 0.63 11.00
N ARG A 14 -7.75 -0.33 11.65
CA ARG A 14 -8.62 -0.05 12.80
C ARG A 14 -7.83 0.71 13.87
N GLY A 15 -8.44 1.76 14.41
CA GLY A 15 -7.82 2.57 15.45
C GLY A 15 -6.84 3.62 14.93
N THR A 16 -6.68 3.75 13.61
CA THR A 16 -5.85 4.80 13.01
C THR A 16 -6.67 5.76 12.16
N SER A 17 -6.11 6.92 11.86
CA SER A 17 -6.77 7.94 11.06
C SER A 17 -6.10 8.17 9.70
N THR A 18 -5.09 7.39 9.36
CA THR A 18 -4.27 7.62 8.17
C THR A 18 -4.44 6.52 7.14
N LEU A 19 -4.72 6.93 5.91
CA LEU A 19 -4.74 6.03 4.75
C LEU A 19 -3.31 5.73 4.32
N MET A 20 -3.04 4.46 4.03
CA MET A 20 -1.72 3.98 3.62
C MET A 20 -1.85 2.90 2.56
N LEU A 21 -0.74 2.54 1.94
CA LEU A 21 -0.72 1.42 1.01
C LEU A 21 -0.90 0.10 1.78
N PRO A 22 -1.56 -0.90 1.17
CA PRO A 22 -1.58 -2.24 1.75
C PRO A 22 -0.16 -2.76 1.94
N GLY A 23 0.09 -3.44 3.05
CA GLY A 23 1.40 -4.02 3.30
C GLY A 23 1.69 -4.19 4.78
N GLY A 24 2.86 -4.73 5.07
CA GLY A 24 3.33 -4.97 6.42
C GLY A 24 4.79 -5.37 6.44
N LYS A 25 5.21 -5.89 7.58
CA LYS A 25 6.60 -6.27 7.80
C LYS A 25 6.89 -7.66 7.24
N PRO A 26 8.09 -7.88 6.68
CA PRO A 26 8.48 -9.21 6.21
C PRO A 26 8.63 -10.19 7.38
N GLU A 27 8.30 -11.44 7.10
CA GLU A 27 8.62 -12.55 8.00
C GLU A 27 10.04 -13.05 7.72
N PRO A 28 10.67 -13.75 8.66
CA PRO A 28 12.03 -14.28 8.45
C PRO A 28 12.13 -15.10 7.15
N GLY A 29 13.12 -14.77 6.33
CA GLY A 29 13.35 -15.49 5.06
C GLY A 29 12.43 -15.11 3.92
N GLU A 30 11.51 -14.19 4.13
CA GLU A 30 10.54 -13.76 3.13
C GLU A 30 11.11 -12.70 2.21
N SER A 31 10.93 -12.85 0.89
CA SER A 31 11.31 -11.83 -0.07
C SER A 31 10.36 -10.63 0.01
N PRO A 32 10.78 -9.43 -0.43
CA PRO A 32 9.87 -8.28 -0.48
C PRO A 32 8.60 -8.52 -1.30
N ALA A 33 8.72 -9.20 -2.44
CA ALA A 33 7.56 -9.52 -3.28
C ALA A 33 6.60 -10.47 -2.57
N ARG A 34 7.13 -11.47 -1.86
CA ARG A 34 6.31 -12.42 -1.10
C ARG A 34 5.60 -11.71 0.06
N THR A 35 6.29 -10.81 0.75
CA THR A 35 5.69 -9.99 1.81
C THR A 35 4.51 -9.20 1.26
N ALA A 36 4.69 -8.53 0.13
CA ALA A 36 3.64 -7.73 -0.50
C ALA A 36 2.42 -8.59 -0.84
N ALA A 37 2.63 -9.75 -1.45
CA ALA A 37 1.54 -10.64 -1.82
C ALA A 37 0.81 -11.23 -0.59
N ARG A 38 1.56 -11.65 0.41
CA ARG A 38 0.99 -12.20 1.65
C ARG A 38 0.15 -11.19 2.40
N GLU A 39 0.70 -9.99 2.62
CA GLU A 39 -0.01 -8.93 3.34
C GLU A 39 -1.26 -8.48 2.58
N PHE A 40 -1.19 -8.40 1.26
CA PHE A 40 -2.35 -8.04 0.44
C PHE A 40 -3.48 -9.07 0.61
N GLU A 41 -3.15 -10.35 0.60
CA GLU A 41 -4.14 -11.41 0.81
C GLU A 41 -4.76 -11.35 2.21
N GLU A 42 -3.93 -11.15 3.24
CA GLU A 42 -4.42 -11.02 4.62
C GLU A 42 -5.36 -9.83 4.79
N GLU A 43 -5.00 -8.69 4.23
CA GLU A 43 -5.74 -7.44 4.41
C GLU A 43 -6.94 -7.29 3.49
N LEU A 44 -6.89 -7.86 2.29
CA LEU A 44 -7.88 -7.59 1.25
C LEU A 44 -8.51 -8.84 0.62
N GLY A 45 -8.08 -10.03 1.04
CA GLY A 45 -8.70 -11.28 0.65
C GLY A 45 -8.43 -11.76 -0.77
N ILE A 46 -7.48 -11.16 -1.46
CA ILE A 46 -7.14 -11.51 -2.84
C ILE A 46 -5.72 -12.03 -2.90
N GLU A 47 -5.52 -13.18 -3.53
CA GLU A 47 -4.20 -13.73 -3.83
C GLU A 47 -3.64 -13.04 -5.08
N LEU A 48 -2.54 -12.31 -4.91
CA LEU A 48 -1.84 -11.69 -6.03
C LEU A 48 -0.94 -12.71 -6.74
N ASP A 49 -0.76 -12.52 -8.04
CA ASP A 49 0.23 -13.28 -8.80
C ASP A 49 1.60 -12.61 -8.64
N GLU A 50 2.51 -13.23 -7.89
CA GLU A 50 3.84 -12.68 -7.63
C GLU A 50 4.63 -12.43 -8.91
N ALA A 51 4.41 -13.24 -9.96
CA ALA A 51 5.07 -13.07 -11.25
C ALA A 51 4.64 -11.78 -11.96
N ARG A 52 3.53 -11.18 -11.57
CA ARG A 52 3.02 -9.94 -12.13
C ARG A 52 3.31 -8.70 -11.26
N LEU A 53 3.96 -8.89 -10.13
CA LEU A 53 4.41 -7.77 -9.30
C LEU A 53 5.59 -7.09 -9.99
N ARG A 54 5.47 -5.77 -10.18
CA ARG A 54 6.52 -4.95 -10.75
C ARG A 54 7.08 -4.03 -9.68
N PHE A 55 8.38 -4.12 -9.44
CA PHE A 55 9.03 -3.29 -8.43
C PHE A 55 9.03 -1.82 -8.85
N LEU A 56 8.43 -0.97 -8.03
CA LEU A 56 8.40 0.48 -8.25
C LEU A 56 9.63 1.15 -7.65
N GLY A 57 10.04 0.74 -6.46
CA GLY A 57 11.20 1.30 -5.79
C GLY A 57 11.21 1.04 -4.29
N GLU A 58 12.35 1.33 -3.66
CA GLU A 58 12.48 1.39 -2.22
C GLU A 58 12.40 2.85 -1.79
N PHE A 59 11.52 3.14 -0.85
CA PHE A 59 11.27 4.49 -0.36
C PHE A 59 11.41 4.56 1.16
N ARG A 60 11.86 5.71 1.66
CA ARG A 60 11.96 6.01 3.09
C ARG A 60 11.08 7.20 3.41
N ALA A 61 10.29 7.08 4.47
CA ALA A 61 9.41 8.16 4.90
C ALA A 61 9.11 8.04 6.40
N PRO A 62 8.68 9.15 7.05
CA PRO A 62 8.18 9.06 8.41
C PRO A 62 7.03 8.06 8.50
N ALA A 63 7.00 7.27 9.57
CA ALA A 63 5.91 6.32 9.79
C ALA A 63 4.61 7.06 10.07
N ALA A 64 3.52 6.60 9.45
CA ALA A 64 2.23 7.28 9.52
C ALA A 64 1.64 7.32 10.93
N ASN A 65 1.82 6.25 11.70
CA ASN A 65 1.16 6.06 12.98
C ASN A 65 2.13 5.90 14.15
N GLU A 66 3.42 6.12 13.94
CA GLU A 66 4.47 5.95 14.97
C GLU A 66 5.41 7.15 14.92
N ALA A 67 5.12 8.17 15.72
CA ALA A 67 5.95 9.38 15.79
C ALA A 67 7.39 9.04 16.12
N GLY A 68 8.34 9.64 15.38
CA GLY A 68 9.76 9.42 15.58
C GLY A 68 10.35 8.20 14.89
N PHE A 69 9.53 7.41 14.20
CA PHE A 69 9.98 6.24 13.44
C PHE A 69 9.96 6.52 11.95
N GLU A 70 10.84 5.82 11.24
CA GLU A 70 10.92 5.87 9.79
C GLU A 70 10.51 4.51 9.22
N VAL A 71 9.76 4.53 8.13
CA VAL A 71 9.44 3.32 7.39
C VAL A 71 10.33 3.22 6.16
N VAL A 72 10.84 2.02 5.88
CA VAL A 72 11.53 1.69 4.64
C VAL A 72 10.63 0.70 3.91
N ALA A 73 10.15 1.09 2.75
CA ALA A 73 9.17 0.30 2.01
C ALA A 73 9.66 -0.09 0.63
N ASN A 74 9.56 -1.38 0.33
CA ASN A 74 9.72 -1.88 -1.03
C ASN A 74 8.34 -1.92 -1.65
N VAL A 75 8.09 -1.06 -2.64
CA VAL A 75 6.77 -0.86 -3.23
C VAL A 75 6.68 -1.53 -4.59
N PHE A 76 5.59 -2.24 -4.81
CA PHE A 76 5.32 -2.97 -6.04
C PHE A 76 4.00 -2.51 -6.66
N GLU A 77 3.89 -2.62 -7.97
CA GLU A 77 2.64 -2.49 -8.69
C GLU A 77 2.14 -3.87 -9.10
N HIS A 78 0.83 -4.03 -9.12
CA HIS A 78 0.16 -5.22 -9.64
C HIS A 78 -1.05 -4.77 -10.47
N PRO A 79 -1.36 -5.45 -11.57
CA PRO A 79 -2.55 -5.13 -12.36
C PRO A 79 -3.82 -5.18 -11.51
N TYR A 80 -4.81 -4.40 -11.90
CA TYR A 80 -6.09 -4.36 -11.20
C TYR A 80 -6.73 -5.75 -11.10
N VAL A 81 -7.23 -6.05 -9.89
CA VAL A 81 -8.01 -7.25 -9.61
C VAL A 81 -9.25 -6.81 -8.84
N GLY A 82 -10.41 -7.24 -9.30
CA GLY A 82 -11.67 -6.94 -8.62
C GLY A 82 -11.87 -7.82 -7.39
N GLY A 83 -12.84 -7.44 -6.55
CA GLY A 83 -13.25 -8.24 -5.40
C GLY A 83 -12.46 -8.01 -4.11
N VAL A 84 -11.65 -6.95 -4.04
CA VAL A 84 -10.97 -6.61 -2.78
C VAL A 84 -11.97 -6.24 -1.69
N GLU A 85 -11.74 -6.73 -0.48
CA GLU A 85 -12.59 -6.46 0.68
C GLU A 85 -11.69 -6.19 1.89
N ALA A 86 -12.10 -5.25 2.74
CA ALA A 86 -11.40 -4.99 3.99
C ALA A 86 -11.50 -6.20 4.91
N ARG A 87 -10.37 -6.73 5.34
CA ARG A 87 -10.26 -7.90 6.22
C ARG A 87 -9.23 -7.65 7.33
N ALA A 88 -9.20 -8.56 8.30
CA ALA A 88 -8.27 -8.51 9.42
C ALA A 88 -8.37 -7.15 10.13
N GLU A 89 -7.26 -6.43 10.26
CA GLU A 89 -7.21 -5.13 10.93
C GLU A 89 -7.63 -3.96 10.05
N ILE A 90 -8.01 -4.21 8.79
CA ILE A 90 -8.40 -3.13 7.87
C ILE A 90 -9.85 -2.75 8.10
N GLU A 91 -10.08 -1.50 8.47
CA GLU A 91 -11.41 -0.97 8.71
C GLU A 91 -12.02 -0.32 7.47
N GLN A 92 -11.18 0.25 6.61
CA GLN A 92 -11.62 0.97 5.42
C GLN A 92 -10.64 0.74 4.27
N LEU A 93 -11.17 0.61 3.06
CA LEU A 93 -10.37 0.72 1.85
C LEU A 93 -10.92 1.85 0.99
N GLU A 94 -10.02 2.52 0.26
CA GLU A 94 -10.40 3.64 -0.60
C GLU A 94 -9.51 3.68 -1.82
N TRP A 95 -10.12 3.90 -2.99
CA TRP A 95 -9.40 4.14 -4.23
C TRP A 95 -9.18 5.64 -4.34
N VAL A 96 -7.91 6.08 -4.30
CA VAL A 96 -7.54 7.50 -4.19
C VAL A 96 -6.86 7.98 -5.45
N ASP A 97 -7.30 9.13 -5.95
CA ASP A 97 -6.64 9.81 -7.06
C ASP A 97 -5.24 10.27 -6.61
N PRO A 98 -4.14 9.78 -7.25
CA PRO A 98 -2.79 10.12 -6.82
C PRO A 98 -2.41 11.59 -7.02
N THR A 99 -3.23 12.39 -7.71
CA THR A 99 -3.01 13.83 -7.83
C THR A 99 -3.63 14.62 -6.68
N THR A 100 -4.42 13.94 -5.82
CA THR A 100 -5.10 14.57 -4.70
C THR A 100 -4.13 14.86 -3.56
N VAL A 101 -4.25 16.05 -2.95
CA VAL A 101 -3.53 16.40 -1.73
C VAL A 101 -4.49 16.30 -0.56
N ARG A 102 -4.25 15.35 0.34
CA ARG A 102 -5.12 15.09 1.49
C ARG A 102 -4.29 14.97 2.76
N PRO A 103 -4.75 15.54 3.90
CA PRO A 103 -4.01 15.48 5.16
C PRO A 103 -4.07 14.10 5.83
N ASP A 104 -4.99 13.22 5.41
CA ASP A 104 -5.20 11.89 6.00
C ASP A 104 -4.39 10.78 5.30
N MET A 105 -3.39 11.15 4.49
CA MET A 105 -2.54 10.19 3.76
C MET A 105 -1.18 10.06 4.42
N ALA A 106 -0.63 8.82 4.41
CA ALA A 106 0.71 8.56 4.88
C ALA A 106 1.75 9.35 4.05
N PRO A 107 2.81 9.88 4.69
CA PRO A 107 3.88 10.58 3.96
C PRO A 107 4.51 9.75 2.84
N LEU A 108 4.65 8.45 3.04
CA LEU A 108 5.13 7.53 1.99
C LEU A 108 4.33 7.69 0.70
N ASN A 109 3.00 7.80 0.82
CA ASN A 109 2.11 7.94 -0.34
C ASN A 109 2.31 9.26 -1.06
N THR A 110 2.13 10.37 -0.33
CA THR A 110 2.09 11.70 -0.93
C THR A 110 3.45 12.22 -1.35
N GLU A 111 4.51 11.87 -0.62
CA GLU A 111 5.86 12.39 -0.87
C GLU A 111 6.67 11.54 -1.84
N HIS A 112 6.36 10.25 -1.96
CA HIS A 112 7.20 9.31 -2.71
C HIS A 112 6.44 8.49 -3.75
N VAL A 113 5.43 7.74 -3.33
CA VAL A 113 4.77 6.76 -4.20
C VAL A 113 3.91 7.43 -5.27
N PHE A 114 3.06 8.36 -4.88
CA PHE A 114 2.19 9.07 -5.84
C PHE A 114 3.01 9.84 -6.87
N PRO A 115 4.04 10.61 -6.48
CA PRO A 115 4.92 11.24 -7.47
C PRO A 115 5.59 10.24 -8.43
N ALA A 116 6.03 9.08 -7.91
CA ALA A 116 6.64 8.04 -8.74
C ALA A 116 5.65 7.44 -9.75
N LEU A 117 4.38 7.31 -9.37
CA LEU A 117 3.33 6.81 -10.26
C LEU A 117 2.96 7.80 -11.35
N LEU A 118 3.08 9.09 -11.07
CA LEU A 118 2.72 10.19 -11.98
C LEU A 118 3.88 10.61 -12.89
N GLY A 119 5.07 10.32 -12.49
CA GLY A 119 6.28 10.68 -13.20
C GLY A 119 6.73 9.66 -14.18
#